data_77c79b157591ccc55820f656c19338fa
#
_entry.id   77c79b157591ccc55820f656c19338fa
#
_cell.length_a   1.000
_cell.length_b   1.000
_cell.length_c   1.000
_cell.angle_alpha   90.00
_cell.angle_beta   90.00
_cell.angle_gamma   90.00
#
_symmetry.space_group_name_H-M   'P 1'
#
loop_
_entity.id
_entity.type
_entity.pdbx_description
1 polymer ?
#
loop_
_entity_poly.entity_id
_entity_poly.type
_entity_poly.pdbx_seq_one_letter_code
_entity_poly.pdbx_strand_id
1 'polypeptide(L)'
;DAIRAKVIAYLQGKDVFIFDGFAGADPKYTKAFRIVNELASQNLFIHQLLRRPTAEQLKDFREDYTIIAAPGFKCIPEIDGTRSEAAILVDYEAHEVVICGTQYAGEIKKSVFSVMNYVLPKQGVFPMHCSANIGKDGDSAVFFGLSGTGKTTLSADPNRKLIGDDEHGWADDSVFNFEGGCYAKCINLSPEGEPEIYNAIKFGSLVENVVMDPDTREFDFDDDSLAVNSRVGYPVEYIPNAELSGMSPSVPKTVIFLTADAYGVLPPISKLDKNQAMYYFVSGFTSKVAGTEIGVTEPVPTFSTCFGEPFLPLDPSVYAAMLADKVEKSGAKVYLVNTGWNGTGKRMKLGYTRAMVTAALTGEIEKSEFVTDPTFGVQVPTAIKGVPSELLIPANTWED
;
A
#
# COMPACT_ATOMS: atom_id res chain seq x y z
N ASP A 1 29.28 0.30 -4.67
CA ASP A 1 30.27 -0.64 -5.27
C ASP A 1 30.94 -1.55 -4.22
N ALA A 2 31.47 -1.05 -3.12
CA ALA A 2 32.22 -1.86 -2.14
C ALA A 2 31.34 -2.94 -1.48
N ILE A 3 30.17 -2.57 -0.97
CA ILE A 3 29.22 -3.53 -0.35
C ILE A 3 28.73 -4.54 -1.40
N ARG A 4 28.41 -4.08 -2.60
CA ARG A 4 28.04 -4.96 -3.72
C ARG A 4 29.10 -6.05 -3.98
N ALA A 5 30.36 -5.65 -4.10
CA ALA A 5 31.46 -6.58 -4.32
C ALA A 5 31.58 -7.63 -3.21
N LYS A 6 31.40 -7.20 -1.94
CA LYS A 6 31.40 -8.10 -0.76
C LYS A 6 30.23 -9.08 -0.79
N VAL A 7 29.02 -8.62 -1.15
CA VAL A 7 27.82 -9.46 -1.27
C VAL A 7 28.00 -10.49 -2.37
N ILE A 8 28.51 -10.10 -3.54
CA ILE A 8 28.79 -11.03 -4.64
C ILE A 8 29.84 -12.08 -4.23
N ALA A 9 30.91 -11.65 -3.54
CA ALA A 9 31.92 -12.57 -3.02
C ALA A 9 31.35 -13.53 -1.96
N TYR A 10 30.47 -13.04 -1.09
CA TYR A 10 29.78 -13.86 -0.08
C TYR A 10 28.90 -14.95 -0.70
N LEU A 11 28.23 -14.66 -1.82
CA LEU A 11 27.35 -15.61 -2.49
C LEU A 11 28.10 -16.65 -3.34
N GLN A 12 29.41 -16.50 -3.56
CA GLN A 12 30.18 -17.49 -4.33
C GLN A 12 30.15 -18.87 -3.66
N GLY A 13 29.80 -19.90 -4.43
CA GLY A 13 29.72 -21.28 -3.96
C GLY A 13 28.48 -21.60 -3.11
N LYS A 14 27.54 -20.67 -2.97
CA LYS A 14 26.25 -20.90 -2.33
C LYS A 14 25.17 -21.24 -3.37
N ASP A 15 24.21 -22.05 -2.97
CA ASP A 15 22.96 -22.20 -3.73
C ASP A 15 22.15 -20.91 -3.61
N VAL A 16 21.60 -20.44 -4.72
CA VAL A 16 20.70 -19.29 -4.80
C VAL A 16 19.43 -19.65 -5.56
N PHE A 17 18.35 -18.97 -5.23
CA PHE A 17 17.06 -19.14 -5.87
C PHE A 17 16.79 -17.93 -6.77
N ILE A 18 16.45 -18.20 -8.04
CA ILE A 18 16.22 -17.14 -9.02
C ILE A 18 14.75 -17.12 -9.40
N PHE A 19 14.17 -15.92 -9.40
CA PHE A 19 12.86 -15.63 -9.93
C PHE A 19 12.98 -14.58 -11.03
N ASP A 20 12.47 -14.91 -12.21
CA ASP A 20 12.29 -13.98 -13.31
C ASP A 20 10.80 -13.63 -13.40
N GLY A 21 10.45 -12.34 -13.35
CA GLY A 21 9.07 -11.90 -13.34
C GLY A 21 8.89 -10.43 -13.70
N PHE A 22 7.68 -9.94 -13.54
CA PHE A 22 7.30 -8.60 -14.00
C PHE A 22 6.64 -7.78 -12.91
N ALA A 23 6.85 -6.46 -12.97
CA ALA A 23 6.08 -5.46 -12.26
C ALA A 23 5.33 -4.57 -13.26
N GLY A 24 4.04 -4.31 -12.99
CA GLY A 24 3.16 -3.54 -13.87
C GLY A 24 2.31 -4.43 -14.78
N ALA A 25 0.98 -4.36 -14.57
CA ALA A 25 0.01 -5.13 -15.35
C ALA A 25 -0.20 -4.57 -16.75
N ASP A 26 0.00 -3.26 -16.96
CA ASP A 26 -0.12 -2.64 -18.27
C ASP A 26 1.13 -2.97 -19.12
N PRO A 27 0.97 -3.67 -20.25
CA PRO A 27 2.10 -4.07 -21.09
C PRO A 27 2.95 -2.91 -21.61
N LYS A 28 2.39 -1.70 -21.69
CA LYS A 28 3.13 -0.49 -22.14
C LYS A 28 4.19 -0.05 -21.11
N TYR A 29 3.97 -0.40 -19.84
CA TYR A 29 4.74 0.12 -18.70
C TYR A 29 5.36 -0.98 -17.83
N THR A 30 5.15 -2.23 -18.18
CA THR A 30 5.74 -3.41 -17.52
C THR A 30 7.26 -3.32 -17.49
N LYS A 31 7.85 -3.70 -16.35
CA LYS A 31 9.29 -3.86 -16.15
C LYS A 31 9.61 -5.30 -15.76
N ALA A 32 10.69 -5.81 -16.33
CA ALA A 32 11.19 -7.16 -16.06
C ALA A 32 12.22 -7.13 -14.93
N PHE A 33 12.05 -8.01 -13.96
CA PHE A 33 12.94 -8.13 -12.80
C PHE A 33 13.49 -9.55 -12.69
N ARG A 34 14.82 -9.66 -12.55
CA ARG A 34 15.49 -10.86 -12.08
C ARG A 34 15.82 -10.72 -10.62
N ILE A 35 15.35 -11.65 -9.81
CA ILE A 35 15.55 -11.60 -8.36
C ILE A 35 16.33 -12.84 -7.93
N VAL A 36 17.52 -12.59 -7.36
CA VAL A 36 18.42 -13.60 -6.84
C VAL A 36 18.34 -13.62 -5.35
N ASN A 37 17.86 -14.70 -4.75
CA ASN A 37 17.63 -14.85 -3.32
C ASN A 37 18.56 -15.91 -2.72
N GLU A 38 19.16 -15.61 -1.58
CA GLU A 38 19.84 -16.61 -0.75
C GLU A 38 18.86 -17.59 -0.09
N LEU A 39 17.62 -17.13 0.23
CA LEU A 39 16.62 -17.93 0.94
C LEU A 39 15.45 -18.33 0.02
N ALA A 40 15.08 -19.61 0.07
CA ALA A 40 13.93 -20.14 -0.65
C ALA A 40 12.61 -19.47 -0.26
N SER A 41 12.44 -19.10 1.03
CA SER A 41 11.25 -18.41 1.53
C SER A 41 11.06 -17.04 0.88
N GLN A 42 12.14 -16.26 0.69
CA GLN A 42 12.09 -14.99 -0.01
C GLN A 42 11.76 -15.17 -1.50
N ASN A 43 12.27 -16.24 -2.10
CA ASN A 43 11.93 -16.55 -3.49
C ASN A 43 10.47 -16.96 -3.65
N LEU A 44 9.93 -17.79 -2.74
CA LEU A 44 8.51 -18.14 -2.71
C LEU A 44 7.63 -16.89 -2.52
N PHE A 45 8.02 -16.01 -1.60
CA PHE A 45 7.34 -14.74 -1.37
C PHE A 45 7.23 -13.91 -2.65
N ILE A 46 8.34 -13.71 -3.34
CA ILE A 46 8.33 -12.86 -4.54
C ILE A 46 7.58 -13.51 -5.71
N HIS A 47 7.54 -14.85 -5.77
CA HIS A 47 6.69 -15.60 -6.69
C HIS A 47 5.19 -15.33 -6.49
N GLN A 48 4.78 -15.04 -5.27
CA GLN A 48 3.39 -14.70 -4.95
C GLN A 48 3.10 -13.23 -5.25
N LEU A 49 4.07 -12.36 -4.99
CA LEU A 49 3.87 -10.90 -5.04
C LEU A 49 4.04 -10.31 -6.43
N LEU A 50 5.05 -10.69 -7.21
CA LEU A 50 5.23 -10.17 -8.55
C LEU A 50 4.36 -10.90 -9.57
N ARG A 51 4.21 -10.29 -10.72
CA ARG A 51 3.50 -10.89 -11.84
C ARG A 51 4.34 -12.01 -12.46
N ARG A 52 3.79 -13.20 -12.43
CA ARG A 52 4.45 -14.43 -12.92
C ARG A 52 4.46 -14.45 -14.45
N PRO A 53 5.60 -14.75 -15.08
CA PRO A 53 5.67 -14.86 -16.52
C PRO A 53 5.00 -16.15 -17.00
N THR A 54 4.52 -16.13 -18.22
CA THR A 54 4.17 -17.35 -18.96
C THR A 54 5.42 -18.08 -19.42
N ALA A 55 5.29 -19.36 -19.75
CA ALA A 55 6.41 -20.14 -20.32
C ALA A 55 6.95 -19.50 -21.62
N GLU A 56 6.11 -18.85 -22.40
CA GLU A 56 6.53 -18.16 -23.62
C GLU A 56 7.36 -16.91 -23.32
N GLN A 57 6.95 -16.12 -22.32
CA GLN A 57 7.69 -14.93 -21.89
C GLN A 57 9.07 -15.26 -21.30
N LEU A 58 9.22 -16.46 -20.72
CA LEU A 58 10.52 -16.89 -20.19
C LEU A 58 11.54 -17.25 -21.26
N LYS A 59 11.12 -17.60 -22.49
CA LYS A 59 12.06 -18.01 -23.57
C LYS A 59 13.01 -16.89 -23.97
N ASP A 60 12.49 -15.65 -24.01
CA ASP A 60 13.24 -14.47 -24.40
C ASP A 60 13.35 -13.46 -23.27
N PHE A 61 13.25 -13.93 -22.02
CA PHE A 61 13.30 -13.06 -20.85
C PHE A 61 14.62 -12.30 -20.78
N ARG A 62 14.51 -10.99 -20.62
CA ARG A 62 15.63 -10.09 -20.32
C ARG A 62 15.17 -9.15 -19.24
N GLU A 63 15.93 -9.10 -18.16
CA GLU A 63 15.67 -8.21 -17.07
C GLU A 63 15.95 -6.74 -17.40
N ASP A 64 15.06 -5.84 -16.97
CA ASP A 64 15.33 -4.41 -16.90
C ASP A 64 16.13 -4.08 -15.64
N TYR A 65 15.89 -4.83 -14.54
CA TYR A 65 16.56 -4.67 -13.25
C TYR A 65 16.88 -6.01 -12.61
N THR A 66 18.00 -6.06 -11.89
CA THR A 66 18.37 -7.21 -11.03
C THR A 66 18.29 -6.82 -9.56
N ILE A 67 17.69 -7.69 -8.73
CA ILE A 67 17.68 -7.55 -7.27
C ILE A 67 18.43 -8.73 -6.67
N ILE A 68 19.42 -8.46 -5.83
CA ILE A 68 20.22 -9.46 -5.13
C ILE A 68 19.91 -9.36 -3.63
N ALA A 69 19.32 -10.41 -3.06
CA ALA A 69 18.98 -10.48 -1.65
C ALA A 69 19.85 -11.52 -0.93
N ALA A 70 20.75 -11.05 -0.10
CA ALA A 70 21.70 -11.85 0.67
C ALA A 70 21.55 -11.57 2.18
N PRO A 71 20.49 -12.06 2.82
CA PRO A 71 20.19 -11.78 4.23
C PRO A 71 21.28 -12.25 5.21
N GLY A 72 22.03 -13.29 4.86
CA GLY A 72 23.15 -13.79 5.70
C GLY A 72 24.42 -12.95 5.62
N PHE A 73 24.56 -12.05 4.64
CA PHE A 73 25.65 -11.08 4.63
C PHE A 73 25.26 -9.89 5.51
N LYS A 74 26.08 -9.63 6.54
CA LYS A 74 25.88 -8.51 7.45
C LYS A 74 26.95 -7.46 7.22
N CYS A 75 26.54 -6.20 7.07
CA CYS A 75 27.45 -5.06 7.03
C CYS A 75 28.08 -4.83 8.41
N ILE A 76 29.27 -4.27 8.40
CA ILE A 76 29.94 -3.76 9.57
C ILE A 76 29.88 -2.24 9.49
N PRO A 77 29.02 -1.55 10.29
CA PRO A 77 28.75 -0.12 10.14
C PRO A 77 29.99 0.76 10.05
N GLU A 78 31.00 0.48 10.88
CA GLU A 78 32.24 1.26 10.96
C GLU A 78 33.14 1.10 9.72
N ILE A 79 32.98 -0.01 8.98
CA ILE A 79 33.77 -0.31 7.77
C ILE A 79 32.99 0.02 6.52
N ASP A 80 31.69 -0.31 6.50
CA ASP A 80 30.84 -0.24 5.32
C ASP A 80 30.09 1.11 5.20
N GLY A 81 30.14 1.94 6.26
CA GLY A 81 29.47 3.24 6.30
C GLY A 81 27.95 3.14 6.37
N THR A 82 27.43 2.02 6.86
CA THR A 82 25.98 1.77 7.01
C THR A 82 25.51 2.18 8.42
N ARG A 83 24.19 2.33 8.60
CA ARG A 83 23.61 2.65 9.92
C ARG A 83 23.45 1.41 10.81
N SER A 84 23.39 0.23 10.19
CA SER A 84 23.18 -1.05 10.86
C SER A 84 23.84 -2.18 10.07
N GLU A 85 23.67 -3.43 10.52
CA GLU A 85 24.07 -4.64 9.80
C GLU A 85 23.34 -4.82 8.46
N ALA A 86 22.15 -4.19 8.30
CA ALA A 86 21.35 -4.27 7.09
C ALA A 86 21.59 -3.07 6.18
N ALA A 87 21.54 -3.32 4.87
CA ALA A 87 21.58 -2.28 3.86
C ALA A 87 20.69 -2.64 2.66
N ILE A 88 19.97 -1.65 2.16
CA ILE A 88 19.24 -1.69 0.91
C ILE A 88 19.84 -0.63 0.01
N LEU A 89 20.48 -1.04 -1.07
CA LEU A 89 21.22 -0.19 -1.98
C LEU A 89 20.56 -0.25 -3.35
N VAL A 90 20.09 0.89 -3.84
CA VAL A 90 19.46 0.97 -5.16
C VAL A 90 20.35 1.79 -6.07
N ASP A 91 20.78 1.20 -7.17
CA ASP A 91 21.53 1.86 -8.23
C ASP A 91 20.66 1.90 -9.49
N TYR A 92 20.09 3.08 -9.75
CA TYR A 92 19.20 3.28 -10.88
C TYR A 92 19.93 3.34 -12.24
N GLU A 93 21.24 3.65 -12.24
CA GLU A 93 22.04 3.70 -13.46
C GLU A 93 22.57 2.31 -13.83
N ALA A 94 23.00 1.55 -12.82
CA ALA A 94 23.41 0.15 -13.02
C ALA A 94 22.22 -0.80 -13.16
N HIS A 95 20.99 -0.35 -12.92
CA HIS A 95 19.78 -1.17 -12.91
C HIS A 95 19.86 -2.35 -11.93
N GLU A 96 20.40 -2.08 -10.75
CA GLU A 96 20.62 -3.11 -9.74
C GLU A 96 20.20 -2.66 -8.34
N VAL A 97 19.68 -3.62 -7.57
CA VAL A 97 19.41 -3.45 -6.13
C VAL A 97 20.15 -4.54 -5.36
N VAL A 98 20.80 -4.15 -4.27
CA VAL A 98 21.46 -5.09 -3.35
C VAL A 98 20.83 -4.93 -1.96
N ILE A 99 20.30 -6.04 -1.44
CA ILE A 99 19.68 -6.13 -0.11
C ILE A 99 20.50 -7.11 0.72
N CYS A 100 20.96 -6.70 1.88
CA CYS A 100 21.73 -7.57 2.76
C CYS A 100 21.42 -7.32 4.24
N GLY A 101 21.72 -8.29 5.10
CA GLY A 101 21.59 -8.20 6.56
C GLY A 101 20.14 -8.23 7.08
N THR A 102 19.15 -8.47 6.24
CA THR A 102 17.74 -8.59 6.63
C THR A 102 17.08 -9.78 5.95
N GLN A 103 16.28 -10.52 6.72
CA GLN A 103 15.46 -11.62 6.20
C GLN A 103 14.06 -11.14 5.78
N TYR A 104 13.69 -9.91 6.11
CA TYR A 104 12.38 -9.36 5.82
C TYR A 104 12.15 -9.28 4.30
N ALA A 105 11.26 -10.13 3.78
CA ALA A 105 11.00 -10.24 2.35
C ALA A 105 10.34 -8.98 1.75
N GLY A 106 9.67 -8.19 2.57
CA GLY A 106 9.08 -6.91 2.17
C GLY A 106 10.07 -5.92 1.56
N GLU A 107 11.37 -6.02 1.88
CA GLU A 107 12.41 -5.14 1.29
C GLU A 107 12.57 -5.41 -0.22
N ILE A 108 12.41 -6.65 -0.67
CA ILE A 108 12.46 -7.00 -2.11
C ILE A 108 11.28 -6.35 -2.83
N LYS A 109 10.07 -6.50 -2.28
CA LYS A 109 8.85 -5.89 -2.79
C LYS A 109 8.99 -4.37 -2.88
N LYS A 110 9.42 -3.73 -1.80
CA LYS A 110 9.53 -2.27 -1.74
C LYS A 110 10.67 -1.71 -2.59
N SER A 111 11.71 -2.49 -2.84
CA SER A 111 12.75 -2.14 -3.81
C SER A 111 12.19 -2.09 -5.24
N VAL A 112 11.36 -3.06 -5.63
CA VAL A 112 10.63 -3.02 -6.90
C VAL A 112 9.77 -1.76 -6.98
N PHE A 113 9.03 -1.45 -5.93
CA PHE A 113 8.20 -0.25 -5.86
C PHE A 113 9.03 1.03 -6.03
N SER A 114 10.18 1.14 -5.36
CA SER A 114 11.08 2.30 -5.51
C SER A 114 11.62 2.43 -6.93
N VAL A 115 11.94 1.34 -7.60
CA VAL A 115 12.33 1.35 -9.01
C VAL A 115 11.19 1.86 -9.89
N MET A 116 9.96 1.37 -9.69
CA MET A 116 8.79 1.83 -10.44
C MET A 116 8.52 3.33 -10.19
N ASN A 117 8.70 3.81 -8.95
CA ASN A 117 8.57 5.23 -8.59
C ASN A 117 9.64 6.11 -9.25
N TYR A 118 10.77 5.55 -9.67
CA TYR A 118 11.79 6.27 -10.42
C TYR A 118 11.56 6.29 -11.93
N VAL A 119 11.15 5.15 -12.49
CA VAL A 119 11.09 4.97 -13.95
C VAL A 119 9.79 5.45 -14.57
N LEU A 120 8.64 5.28 -13.88
CA LEU A 120 7.33 5.59 -14.43
C LEU A 120 7.05 7.09 -14.59
N PRO A 121 7.47 7.99 -13.69
CA PRO A 121 7.29 9.43 -13.90
C PRO A 121 7.91 9.94 -15.20
N LYS A 122 9.03 9.37 -15.62
CA LYS A 122 9.71 9.71 -16.89
C LYS A 122 8.89 9.29 -18.12
N GLN A 123 7.89 8.43 -17.94
CA GLN A 123 6.99 7.95 -18.99
C GLN A 123 5.57 8.55 -18.85
N GLY A 124 5.40 9.57 -18.00
CA GLY A 124 4.11 10.23 -17.77
C GLY A 124 3.10 9.41 -16.97
N VAL A 125 3.53 8.31 -16.33
CA VAL A 125 2.70 7.48 -15.47
C VAL A 125 2.92 7.86 -14.01
N PHE A 126 1.83 8.14 -13.29
CA PHE A 126 1.88 8.48 -11.88
C PHE A 126 1.90 7.21 -11.03
N PRO A 127 3.03 6.88 -10.38
CA PRO A 127 3.11 5.75 -9.46
C PRO A 127 2.52 6.13 -8.11
N MET A 128 1.79 5.21 -7.50
CA MET A 128 0.99 5.46 -6.30
C MET A 128 1.17 4.36 -5.26
N HIS A 129 1.40 4.75 -4.02
CA HIS A 129 1.25 3.89 -2.86
C HIS A 129 -0.22 3.91 -2.42
N CYS A 130 -1.02 3.12 -3.09
CA CYS A 130 -2.46 3.09 -2.90
C CYS A 130 -3.03 1.71 -3.22
N SER A 131 -4.19 1.39 -2.67
CA SER A 131 -5.04 0.31 -3.18
C SER A 131 -5.99 0.84 -4.25
N ALA A 132 -6.52 -0.07 -5.09
CA ALA A 132 -7.44 0.30 -6.16
C ALA A 132 -8.51 -0.77 -6.39
N ASN A 133 -9.71 -0.32 -6.76
CA ASN A 133 -10.83 -1.21 -7.12
C ASN A 133 -11.66 -0.64 -8.27
N ILE A 134 -12.51 -1.51 -8.85
CA ILE A 134 -13.43 -1.17 -9.96
C ILE A 134 -14.86 -1.48 -9.54
N GLY A 135 -15.76 -0.52 -9.75
CA GLY A 135 -17.19 -0.69 -9.58
C GLY A 135 -17.87 -1.40 -10.75
N LYS A 136 -19.15 -1.72 -10.57
CA LYS A 136 -19.95 -2.45 -11.57
C LYS A 136 -20.09 -1.69 -12.90
N ASP A 137 -20.03 -0.37 -12.85
CA ASP A 137 -20.14 0.51 -14.03
C ASP A 137 -18.77 0.81 -14.68
N GLY A 138 -17.72 0.10 -14.25
CA GLY A 138 -16.36 0.26 -14.75
C GLY A 138 -15.62 1.49 -14.18
N ASP A 139 -16.20 2.15 -13.19
CA ASP A 139 -15.58 3.25 -12.47
C ASP A 139 -14.46 2.72 -11.55
N SER A 140 -13.28 3.28 -11.65
CA SER A 140 -12.19 2.95 -10.73
C SER A 140 -12.03 3.98 -9.62
N ALA A 141 -11.53 3.50 -8.48
CA ALA A 141 -11.20 4.33 -7.34
C ALA A 141 -9.82 3.92 -6.78
N VAL A 142 -9.11 4.91 -6.24
CA VAL A 142 -7.80 4.72 -5.59
C VAL A 142 -7.85 5.22 -4.16
N PHE A 143 -7.19 4.49 -3.26
CA PHE A 143 -7.18 4.73 -1.82
C PHE A 143 -5.74 4.90 -1.35
N PHE A 144 -5.35 6.11 -1.04
CA PHE A 144 -4.07 6.40 -0.41
C PHE A 144 -4.20 6.32 1.11
N GLY A 145 -3.15 5.91 1.78
CA GLY A 145 -3.10 5.89 3.22
C GLY A 145 -1.90 5.11 3.75
N LEU A 146 -1.48 5.44 4.95
CA LEU A 146 -0.41 4.74 5.65
C LEU A 146 -0.94 3.47 6.34
N SER A 147 -0.02 2.71 6.91
CA SER A 147 -0.37 1.51 7.68
C SER A 147 -1.34 1.86 8.83
N GLY A 148 -2.38 1.05 9.02
CA GLY A 148 -3.38 1.25 10.07
C GLY A 148 -4.51 2.21 9.76
N THR A 149 -4.51 2.87 8.59
CA THR A 149 -5.61 3.76 8.15
C THR A 149 -6.77 3.01 7.48
N GLY A 150 -6.62 1.72 7.20
CA GLY A 150 -7.68 0.89 6.62
C GLY A 150 -7.64 0.77 5.08
N LYS A 151 -6.51 1.07 4.44
CA LYS A 151 -6.35 1.02 2.97
C LYS A 151 -6.83 -0.30 2.38
N THR A 152 -6.30 -1.44 2.83
CA THR A 152 -6.68 -2.78 2.36
C THR A 152 -8.13 -3.11 2.70
N THR A 153 -8.54 -2.85 3.96
CA THR A 153 -9.90 -3.15 4.47
C THR A 153 -11.01 -2.40 3.73
N LEU A 154 -10.75 -1.14 3.35
CA LEU A 154 -11.76 -0.30 2.69
C LEU A 154 -11.78 -0.46 1.17
N SER A 155 -10.69 -0.89 0.55
CA SER A 155 -10.66 -1.20 -0.88
C SER A 155 -11.22 -2.60 -1.20
N ALA A 156 -11.18 -3.53 -0.24
CA ALA A 156 -11.81 -4.84 -0.32
C ALA A 156 -13.32 -4.71 -0.05
N ASP A 157 -14.08 -4.47 -1.10
CA ASP A 157 -15.55 -4.33 -1.08
C ASP A 157 -16.16 -5.47 -1.91
N PRO A 158 -17.11 -6.28 -1.36
CA PRO A 158 -17.73 -7.38 -2.10
C PRO A 158 -18.50 -6.93 -3.36
N ASN A 159 -18.84 -5.65 -3.46
CA ASN A 159 -19.54 -5.08 -4.61
C ASN A 159 -18.61 -4.46 -5.66
N ARG A 160 -17.30 -4.43 -5.41
CA ARG A 160 -16.28 -3.86 -6.29
C ARG A 160 -15.16 -4.88 -6.50
N LYS A 161 -14.58 -4.94 -7.68
CA LYS A 161 -13.44 -5.83 -7.95
C LYS A 161 -12.15 -5.20 -7.48
N LEU A 162 -11.37 -5.90 -6.67
CA LEU A 162 -10.05 -5.46 -6.24
C LEU A 162 -9.07 -5.53 -7.42
N ILE A 163 -8.41 -4.42 -7.75
CA ILE A 163 -7.27 -4.40 -8.71
C ILE A 163 -6.00 -4.80 -7.97
N GLY A 164 -5.78 -4.23 -6.79
CA GLY A 164 -4.67 -4.51 -5.90
C GLY A 164 -4.77 -3.72 -4.60
N ASP A 165 -3.97 -4.11 -3.62
CA ASP A 165 -4.07 -3.61 -2.25
C ASP A 165 -3.03 -2.53 -1.88
N ASP A 166 -1.95 -2.33 -2.69
CA ASP A 166 -0.83 -1.51 -2.22
C ASP A 166 -0.13 -0.61 -3.26
N GLU A 167 0.14 -1.08 -4.49
CA GLU A 167 1.04 -0.40 -5.42
C GLU A 167 0.47 -0.35 -6.85
N HIS A 168 0.24 0.86 -7.37
CA HIS A 168 -0.41 1.05 -8.67
C HIS A 168 0.25 2.15 -9.50
N GLY A 169 0.04 2.08 -10.82
CA GLY A 169 0.34 3.16 -11.77
C GLY A 169 -0.93 3.75 -12.35
N TRP A 170 -0.99 5.06 -12.47
CA TRP A 170 -2.05 5.79 -13.14
C TRP A 170 -1.52 6.37 -14.45
N ALA A 171 -1.85 5.69 -15.54
CA ALA A 171 -1.56 6.12 -16.90
C ALA A 171 -2.61 7.11 -17.41
N ASP A 172 -2.55 7.51 -18.68
CA ASP A 172 -3.55 8.43 -19.25
C ASP A 172 -4.90 7.75 -19.50
N ASP A 173 -4.89 6.44 -19.70
CA ASP A 173 -6.07 5.64 -20.09
C ASP A 173 -6.35 4.46 -19.14
N SER A 174 -5.55 4.24 -18.11
CA SER A 174 -5.69 3.08 -17.22
C SER A 174 -5.17 3.34 -15.80
N VAL A 175 -5.61 2.50 -14.88
CA VAL A 175 -4.93 2.24 -13.60
C VAL A 175 -4.51 0.78 -13.59
N PHE A 176 -3.30 0.48 -13.18
CA PHE A 176 -2.78 -0.87 -13.18
C PHE A 176 -1.98 -1.19 -11.92
N ASN A 177 -2.12 -2.43 -11.46
CA ASN A 177 -1.36 -2.96 -10.34
C ASN A 177 0.08 -3.26 -10.77
N PHE A 178 1.06 -2.96 -9.91
CA PHE A 178 2.43 -3.41 -10.13
C PHE A 178 2.61 -4.89 -9.83
N GLU A 179 1.81 -5.40 -8.93
CA GLU A 179 1.94 -6.73 -8.36
C GLU A 179 0.96 -7.75 -8.95
N GLY A 180 1.24 -9.04 -8.70
CA GLY A 180 0.36 -10.17 -8.96
C GLY A 180 -0.16 -10.82 -7.69
N GLY A 181 0.11 -10.24 -6.53
CA GLY A 181 -0.30 -10.74 -5.22
C GLY A 181 -0.57 -9.63 -4.23
N CYS A 182 -0.86 -10.01 -3.00
CA CYS A 182 -1.14 -9.13 -1.87
C CYS A 182 -0.23 -9.47 -0.69
N TYR A 183 0.07 -8.46 0.15
CA TYR A 183 0.89 -8.61 1.34
C TYR A 183 0.23 -7.90 2.52
N ALA A 184 -0.61 -8.64 3.22
CA ALA A 184 -1.48 -8.10 4.26
C ALA A 184 -0.89 -8.28 5.67
N LYS A 185 -1.34 -7.43 6.61
CA LYS A 185 -1.08 -7.61 8.05
C LYS A 185 -1.95 -8.73 8.61
N CYS A 186 -1.39 -9.47 9.58
CA CYS A 186 -2.09 -10.54 10.27
C CYS A 186 -2.44 -10.23 11.73
N ILE A 187 -1.80 -9.23 12.35
CA ILE A 187 -2.10 -8.93 13.76
C ILE A 187 -3.57 -8.55 13.94
N ASN A 188 -4.25 -9.21 14.89
CA ASN A 188 -5.68 -9.08 15.18
C ASN A 188 -6.59 -9.42 13.97
N LEU A 189 -6.11 -10.23 13.03
CA LEU A 189 -6.90 -10.66 11.86
C LEU A 189 -8.02 -11.60 12.30
N SER A 190 -9.25 -11.28 11.91
CA SER A 190 -10.41 -12.12 12.21
C SER A 190 -11.29 -12.34 10.98
N PRO A 191 -12.01 -13.46 10.89
CA PRO A 191 -12.93 -13.74 9.78
C PRO A 191 -14.10 -12.77 9.70
N GLU A 192 -14.49 -12.15 10.83
CA GLU A 192 -15.57 -11.15 10.90
C GLU A 192 -15.10 -9.78 10.44
N GLY A 193 -13.85 -9.42 10.77
CA GLY A 193 -13.28 -8.11 10.44
C GLY A 193 -12.84 -7.99 8.98
N GLU A 194 -12.08 -8.97 8.52
CA GLU A 194 -11.42 -8.96 7.20
C GLU A 194 -11.54 -10.35 6.52
N PRO A 195 -12.76 -10.78 6.16
CA PRO A 195 -13.03 -12.13 5.66
C PRO A 195 -12.24 -12.47 4.39
N GLU A 196 -12.01 -11.50 3.50
CA GLU A 196 -11.27 -11.73 2.25
C GLU A 196 -9.81 -12.09 2.52
N ILE A 197 -9.14 -11.38 3.44
CA ILE A 197 -7.75 -11.64 3.81
C ILE A 197 -7.66 -12.96 4.59
N TYR A 198 -8.56 -13.17 5.57
CA TYR A 198 -8.59 -14.38 6.38
C TYR A 198 -8.74 -15.63 5.50
N ASN A 199 -9.67 -15.63 4.56
CA ASN A 199 -9.93 -16.75 3.65
C ASN A 199 -8.85 -16.92 2.56
N ALA A 200 -7.99 -15.94 2.34
CA ALA A 200 -6.84 -16.05 1.44
C ALA A 200 -5.66 -16.80 2.10
N ILE A 201 -5.67 -16.99 3.43
CA ILE A 201 -4.67 -17.77 4.14
C ILE A 201 -4.98 -19.25 3.99
N LYS A 202 -4.40 -19.86 2.98
CA LYS A 202 -4.57 -21.27 2.62
C LYS A 202 -3.28 -21.83 2.04
N PHE A 203 -3.29 -23.12 1.69
CA PHE A 203 -2.12 -23.74 1.07
C PHE A 203 -1.57 -22.93 -0.09
N GLY A 204 -0.28 -22.64 -0.04
CA GLY A 204 0.43 -21.77 -0.98
C GLY A 204 0.65 -20.34 -0.49
N SER A 205 -0.06 -19.87 0.55
CA SER A 205 0.24 -18.58 1.19
C SER A 205 1.49 -18.68 2.06
N LEU A 206 2.21 -17.57 2.18
CA LEU A 206 3.38 -17.46 3.06
C LEU A 206 3.08 -16.53 4.22
N VAL A 207 3.11 -17.05 5.44
CA VAL A 207 3.00 -16.22 6.65
C VAL A 207 4.38 -15.90 7.22
N GLU A 208 4.55 -14.69 7.73
CA GLU A 208 5.76 -14.22 8.39
C GLU A 208 5.43 -13.69 9.78
N ASN A 209 6.23 -14.09 10.78
CA ASN A 209 6.08 -13.68 12.18
C ASN A 209 4.68 -13.98 12.78
N VAL A 210 4.02 -15.01 12.31
CA VAL A 210 2.76 -15.49 12.87
C VAL A 210 3.03 -16.70 13.75
N VAL A 211 2.55 -16.68 15.00
CA VAL A 211 2.64 -17.81 15.90
C VAL A 211 1.69 -18.91 15.43
N MET A 212 2.18 -20.12 15.41
CA MET A 212 1.42 -21.30 15.00
C MET A 212 1.57 -22.40 16.06
N ASP A 213 0.45 -22.97 16.50
CA ASP A 213 0.46 -24.14 17.35
C ASP A 213 1.08 -25.34 16.59
N PRO A 214 2.13 -25.98 17.13
CA PRO A 214 2.84 -27.04 16.43
C PRO A 214 2.03 -28.33 16.26
N ASP A 215 1.04 -28.58 17.13
CA ASP A 215 0.25 -29.78 17.12
C ASP A 215 -1.00 -29.65 16.24
N THR A 216 -1.76 -28.56 16.41
CA THR A 216 -2.99 -28.28 15.65
C THR A 216 -2.71 -27.61 14.31
N ARG A 217 -1.58 -26.91 14.18
CA ARG A 217 -1.19 -26.05 13.05
C ARG A 217 -2.12 -24.86 12.83
N GLU A 218 -2.83 -24.45 13.87
CA GLU A 218 -3.65 -23.25 13.87
C GLU A 218 -2.78 -22.02 14.14
N PHE A 219 -3.09 -20.92 13.48
CA PHE A 219 -2.42 -19.65 13.67
C PHE A 219 -3.06 -18.85 14.78
N ASP A 220 -2.24 -18.25 15.63
CA ASP A 220 -2.66 -17.24 16.60
C ASP A 220 -2.30 -15.86 16.06
N PHE A 221 -3.31 -15.13 15.55
CA PHE A 221 -3.12 -13.80 15.00
C PHE A 221 -3.13 -12.70 16.06
N ASP A 222 -3.46 -13.01 17.30
CA ASP A 222 -3.43 -12.08 18.42
C ASP A 222 -2.09 -12.12 19.17
N ASP A 223 -1.27 -13.15 18.93
CA ASP A 223 0.04 -13.30 19.53
C ASP A 223 1.11 -12.49 18.77
N ASP A 224 1.65 -11.45 19.43
CA ASP A 224 2.70 -10.57 18.91
C ASP A 224 4.10 -10.91 19.46
N SER A 225 4.26 -12.04 20.13
CA SER A 225 5.51 -12.45 20.79
C SER A 225 6.71 -12.60 19.84
N LEU A 226 6.47 -12.94 18.56
CA LEU A 226 7.50 -12.97 17.53
C LEU A 226 7.77 -11.57 16.97
N ALA A 227 6.73 -10.88 16.55
CA ALA A 227 6.77 -9.47 16.14
C ALA A 227 5.36 -8.93 15.91
N VAL A 228 5.11 -7.68 16.28
CA VAL A 228 3.88 -6.96 15.92
C VAL A 228 3.66 -6.89 14.40
N ASN A 229 4.75 -6.89 13.61
CA ASN A 229 4.70 -6.90 12.15
C ASN A 229 4.55 -8.33 11.61
N SER A 230 3.44 -8.98 11.94
CA SER A 230 3.05 -10.25 11.33
C SER A 230 2.36 -10.01 9.98
N ARG A 231 2.66 -10.85 8.98
CA ARG A 231 2.22 -10.66 7.59
C ARG A 231 1.84 -11.97 6.92
N VAL A 232 1.03 -11.85 5.86
CA VAL A 232 0.79 -12.94 4.91
C VAL A 232 0.94 -12.44 3.47
N GLY A 233 1.72 -13.17 2.68
CA GLY A 233 1.79 -13.01 1.22
C GLY A 233 0.95 -14.08 0.54
N TYR A 234 0.16 -13.69 -0.46
CA TYR A 234 -0.65 -14.60 -1.26
C TYR A 234 -0.91 -14.04 -2.65
N PRO A 235 -1.12 -14.92 -3.66
CA PRO A 235 -1.50 -14.49 -5.00
C PRO A 235 -2.85 -13.78 -5.01
N VAL A 236 -3.01 -12.75 -5.84
CA VAL A 236 -4.26 -11.94 -5.90
C VAL A 236 -5.49 -12.79 -6.26
N GLU A 237 -5.32 -13.88 -7.02
CA GLU A 237 -6.38 -14.83 -7.37
C GLU A 237 -6.97 -15.58 -6.16
N TYR A 238 -6.40 -15.43 -4.97
CA TYR A 238 -6.98 -15.96 -3.73
C TYR A 238 -8.12 -15.08 -3.21
N ILE A 239 -8.23 -13.85 -3.70
CA ILE A 239 -9.37 -12.95 -3.44
C ILE A 239 -10.48 -13.24 -4.47
N PRO A 240 -11.67 -13.68 -4.04
CA PRO A 240 -12.72 -14.16 -4.96
C PRO A 240 -13.20 -13.15 -6.01
N ASN A 241 -13.19 -11.86 -5.68
CA ASN A 241 -13.64 -10.76 -6.55
C ASN A 241 -12.48 -9.90 -7.05
N ALA A 242 -11.26 -10.45 -7.16
CA ALA A 242 -10.14 -9.72 -7.75
C ALA A 242 -10.30 -9.55 -9.26
N GLU A 243 -9.81 -8.42 -9.78
CA GLU A 243 -9.64 -8.19 -11.20
C GLU A 243 -8.30 -8.79 -11.65
N LEU A 244 -8.35 -10.00 -12.18
CA LEU A 244 -7.15 -10.80 -12.49
C LEU A 244 -6.26 -10.21 -13.58
N SER A 245 -6.79 -9.34 -14.45
CA SER A 245 -5.95 -8.60 -15.39
C SER A 245 -5.00 -7.64 -14.67
N GLY A 246 -5.33 -7.23 -13.44
CA GLY A 246 -4.62 -6.24 -12.67
C GLY A 246 -4.77 -4.81 -13.22
N MET A 247 -5.77 -4.57 -14.06
CA MET A 247 -5.96 -3.29 -14.74
C MET A 247 -7.42 -2.83 -14.66
N SER A 248 -7.60 -1.50 -14.61
CA SER A 248 -8.86 -0.85 -14.97
C SER A 248 -8.74 -0.23 -16.36
N PRO A 249 -9.71 -0.42 -17.25
CA PRO A 249 -9.73 0.23 -18.58
C PRO A 249 -10.15 1.71 -18.49
N SER A 250 -10.32 2.25 -17.31
CA SER A 250 -10.70 3.63 -17.04
C SER A 250 -9.80 4.26 -15.98
N VAL A 251 -9.63 5.57 -16.09
CA VAL A 251 -8.94 6.37 -15.06
C VAL A 251 -9.83 6.52 -13.81
N PRO A 252 -9.25 6.76 -12.63
CA PRO A 252 -10.02 6.93 -11.40
C PRO A 252 -11.03 8.06 -11.50
N LYS A 253 -12.25 7.78 -11.06
CA LYS A 253 -13.30 8.78 -10.84
C LYS A 253 -13.31 9.29 -9.40
N THR A 254 -12.74 8.52 -8.49
CA THR A 254 -12.69 8.85 -7.06
C THR A 254 -11.31 8.58 -6.51
N VAL A 255 -10.78 9.56 -5.80
CA VAL A 255 -9.53 9.47 -5.02
C VAL A 255 -9.89 9.63 -3.55
N ILE A 256 -9.50 8.66 -2.74
CA ILE A 256 -9.71 8.67 -1.28
C ILE A 256 -8.35 8.81 -0.60
N PHE A 257 -8.18 9.83 0.23
CA PHE A 257 -7.09 9.92 1.18
C PHE A 257 -7.56 9.43 2.54
N LEU A 258 -6.93 8.38 3.06
CA LEU A 258 -7.21 7.82 4.38
C LEU A 258 -6.24 8.40 5.39
N THR A 259 -6.79 8.89 6.48
CA THR A 259 -6.03 9.36 7.63
C THR A 259 -6.63 8.78 8.91
N ALA A 260 -5.86 8.76 9.99
CA ALA A 260 -6.36 8.46 11.33
C ALA A 260 -6.00 9.63 12.25
N ASP A 261 -6.95 10.52 12.49
CA ASP A 261 -6.79 11.60 13.45
C ASP A 261 -6.99 11.07 14.88
N ALA A 262 -5.98 11.25 15.74
CA ALA A 262 -6.03 10.84 17.13
C ALA A 262 -6.65 11.91 18.07
N TYR A 263 -6.85 13.13 17.55
CA TYR A 263 -7.32 14.26 18.35
C TYR A 263 -8.83 14.48 18.25
N GLY A 264 -9.51 13.84 17.33
CA GLY A 264 -10.95 13.95 17.14
C GLY A 264 -11.40 15.29 16.55
N VAL A 265 -10.54 15.96 15.81
CA VAL A 265 -10.80 17.30 15.25
C VAL A 265 -11.06 17.30 13.76
N LEU A 266 -10.51 16.30 13.02
CA LEU A 266 -10.79 16.19 11.59
C LEU A 266 -12.19 15.61 11.33
N PRO A 267 -12.93 16.19 10.37
CA PRO A 267 -14.19 15.59 9.94
C PRO A 267 -14.00 14.15 9.44
N PRO A 268 -14.99 13.26 9.68
CA PRO A 268 -14.88 11.86 9.28
C PRO A 268 -14.83 11.65 7.77
N ILE A 269 -15.41 12.59 7.01
CA ILE A 269 -15.25 12.67 5.57
C ILE A 269 -15.34 14.12 5.10
N SER A 270 -14.47 14.51 4.16
CA SER A 270 -14.47 15.84 3.56
C SER A 270 -14.21 15.75 2.08
N LYS A 271 -14.88 16.60 1.30
CA LYS A 271 -14.57 16.81 -0.11
C LYS A 271 -13.48 17.88 -0.23
N LEU A 272 -12.46 17.58 -1.02
CA LEU A 272 -11.31 18.46 -1.20
C LEU A 272 -11.33 19.13 -2.58
N ASP A 273 -10.94 20.40 -2.61
CA ASP A 273 -10.57 21.05 -3.86
C ASP A 273 -9.15 20.64 -4.29
N LYS A 274 -8.72 21.12 -5.46
CA LYS A 274 -7.40 20.78 -6.03
C LYS A 274 -6.24 21.15 -5.10
N ASN A 275 -6.28 22.33 -4.47
CA ASN A 275 -5.19 22.81 -3.61
C ASN A 275 -5.17 22.03 -2.29
N GLN A 276 -6.33 21.77 -1.74
CA GLN A 276 -6.48 20.94 -0.54
C GLN A 276 -6.02 19.51 -0.81
N ALA A 277 -6.38 18.92 -1.95
CA ALA A 277 -5.93 17.59 -2.34
C ALA A 277 -4.39 17.52 -2.42
N MET A 278 -3.74 18.50 -3.03
CA MET A 278 -2.28 18.58 -3.07
C MET A 278 -1.66 18.73 -1.67
N TYR A 279 -2.23 19.58 -0.83
CA TYR A 279 -1.76 19.79 0.54
C TYR A 279 -1.80 18.49 1.35
N TYR A 280 -2.96 17.81 1.38
CA TYR A 280 -3.11 16.56 2.11
C TYR A 280 -2.26 15.42 1.53
N PHE A 281 -2.10 15.38 0.22
CA PHE A 281 -1.21 14.41 -0.43
C PHE A 281 0.26 14.63 -0.04
N VAL A 282 0.76 15.86 -0.15
CA VAL A 282 2.15 16.18 0.19
C VAL A 282 2.41 16.01 1.68
N SER A 283 1.47 16.40 2.55
CA SER A 283 1.64 16.22 3.99
C SER A 283 1.61 14.76 4.41
N GLY A 284 0.75 13.94 3.79
CA GLY A 284 0.59 12.53 4.12
C GLY A 284 0.33 12.31 5.61
N PHE A 285 -0.50 13.20 6.21
CA PHE A 285 -0.78 13.18 7.64
C PHE A 285 -1.59 11.95 8.07
N THR A 286 -1.17 11.33 9.15
CA THR A 286 -1.96 10.36 9.94
C THR A 286 -1.44 10.30 11.37
N SER A 287 -2.08 9.51 12.22
CA SER A 287 -1.49 9.07 13.49
C SER A 287 -1.05 7.62 13.38
N LYS A 288 0.17 7.32 13.83
CA LYS A 288 0.59 5.95 14.10
C LYS A 288 -0.28 5.43 15.23
N VAL A 289 -0.88 4.27 15.03
CA VAL A 289 -1.72 3.64 16.06
C VAL A 289 -0.95 2.50 16.74
N ALA A 290 -1.36 2.13 17.94
CA ALA A 290 -0.76 1.00 18.65
C ALA A 290 -0.72 -0.25 17.75
N GLY A 291 0.37 -1.00 17.81
CA GLY A 291 0.58 -2.20 16.99
C GLY A 291 0.99 -1.95 15.53
N THR A 292 1.27 -0.71 15.13
CA THR A 292 1.78 -0.41 13.77
C THR A 292 3.29 -0.40 13.68
N GLU A 293 3.97 0.00 14.77
CA GLU A 293 5.43 0.03 14.88
C GLU A 293 5.85 -0.34 16.32
N ILE A 294 7.06 -0.87 16.48
CA ILE A 294 7.63 -1.19 17.79
C ILE A 294 7.71 0.08 18.65
N GLY A 295 7.20 0.01 19.89
CA GLY A 295 7.24 1.09 20.87
C GLY A 295 6.10 2.11 20.75
N VAL A 296 5.20 1.99 19.79
CA VAL A 296 3.99 2.82 19.67
C VAL A 296 2.88 2.18 20.50
N THR A 297 2.64 2.73 21.69
CA THR A 297 1.57 2.30 22.62
C THR A 297 0.36 3.22 22.60
N GLU A 298 0.55 4.48 22.19
CA GLU A 298 -0.49 5.48 22.03
C GLU A 298 -0.42 6.11 20.64
N PRO A 299 -1.53 6.68 20.12
CA PRO A 299 -1.51 7.33 18.81
C PRO A 299 -0.56 8.52 18.78
N VAL A 300 0.34 8.55 17.80
CA VAL A 300 1.32 9.62 17.60
C VAL A 300 1.16 10.21 16.21
N PRO A 301 1.01 11.54 16.05
CA PRO A 301 0.98 12.18 14.75
C PRO A 301 2.22 11.86 13.93
N THR A 302 2.02 11.57 12.66
CA THR A 302 3.11 11.32 11.73
C THR A 302 2.79 11.89 10.36
N PHE A 303 3.85 12.16 9.60
CA PHE A 303 3.75 12.61 8.24
C PHE A 303 4.59 11.67 7.36
N SER A 304 4.07 11.32 6.21
CA SER A 304 4.82 10.59 5.19
C SER A 304 4.45 11.16 3.83
N THR A 305 5.33 11.96 3.30
CA THR A 305 5.11 12.73 2.09
C THR A 305 4.61 11.83 0.96
N CYS A 306 3.52 12.26 0.31
CA CYS A 306 2.84 11.52 -0.75
C CYS A 306 2.39 10.12 -0.33
N PHE A 307 2.18 9.88 0.98
CA PHE A 307 1.87 8.57 1.58
C PHE A 307 2.91 7.47 1.31
N GLY A 308 4.12 7.83 0.88
CA GLY A 308 5.13 6.84 0.47
C GLY A 308 6.57 7.34 0.58
N GLU A 309 6.86 8.32 1.43
CA GLU A 309 8.16 8.99 1.55
C GLU A 309 9.38 8.06 1.47
N PRO A 310 9.45 6.91 2.18
CA PRO A 310 10.61 6.04 2.14
C PRO A 310 10.89 5.40 0.77
N PHE A 311 9.91 5.43 -0.15
CA PHE A 311 9.95 4.73 -1.44
C PHE A 311 10.00 5.69 -2.64
N LEU A 312 10.09 7.00 -2.39
CA LEU A 312 10.05 8.04 -3.42
C LEU A 312 11.46 8.57 -3.71
N PRO A 313 12.10 8.13 -4.80
CA PRO A 313 13.47 8.56 -5.12
C PRO A 313 13.56 9.94 -5.77
N LEU A 314 12.47 10.45 -6.32
CA LEU A 314 12.40 11.80 -6.91
C LEU A 314 11.89 12.80 -5.88
N ASP A 315 12.06 14.10 -6.21
CA ASP A 315 11.50 15.15 -5.37
C ASP A 315 9.97 15.01 -5.22
N PRO A 316 9.41 15.12 -4.02
CA PRO A 316 7.97 15.00 -3.79
C PRO A 316 7.09 15.89 -4.65
N SER A 317 7.60 17.05 -5.07
CA SER A 317 6.90 17.97 -5.97
C SER A 317 6.57 17.35 -7.32
N VAL A 318 7.40 16.41 -7.79
CA VAL A 318 7.14 15.68 -9.05
C VAL A 318 5.86 14.85 -8.92
N TYR A 319 5.73 14.07 -7.84
CA TYR A 319 4.56 13.23 -7.61
C TYR A 319 3.31 14.07 -7.34
N ALA A 320 3.43 15.16 -6.59
CA ALA A 320 2.34 16.07 -6.32
C ALA A 320 1.82 16.75 -7.60
N ALA A 321 2.71 17.19 -8.47
CA ALA A 321 2.34 17.76 -9.77
C ALA A 321 1.65 16.72 -10.67
N MET A 322 2.11 15.47 -10.65
CA MET A 322 1.48 14.39 -11.40
C MET A 322 0.07 14.08 -10.89
N LEU A 323 -0.14 14.01 -9.57
CA LEU A 323 -1.48 13.84 -9.00
C LEU A 323 -2.41 14.97 -9.43
N ALA A 324 -1.96 16.22 -9.31
CA ALA A 324 -2.75 17.39 -9.70
C ALA A 324 -3.18 17.36 -11.18
N ASP A 325 -2.24 17.01 -12.06
CA ASP A 325 -2.50 16.87 -13.51
C ASP A 325 -3.51 15.74 -13.79
N LYS A 326 -3.31 14.55 -13.17
CA LYS A 326 -4.19 13.40 -13.34
C LYS A 326 -5.60 13.67 -12.83
N VAL A 327 -5.75 14.30 -11.66
CA VAL A 327 -7.05 14.68 -11.10
C VAL A 327 -7.75 15.72 -11.98
N GLU A 328 -7.03 16.71 -12.47
CA GLU A 328 -7.58 17.73 -13.36
C GLU A 328 -8.07 17.14 -14.69
N LYS A 329 -7.27 16.31 -15.34
CA LYS A 329 -7.60 15.67 -16.63
C LYS A 329 -8.73 14.67 -16.52
N SER A 330 -8.80 13.89 -15.44
CA SER A 330 -9.83 12.88 -15.22
C SER A 330 -11.14 13.45 -14.68
N GLY A 331 -11.10 14.63 -14.06
CA GLY A 331 -12.22 15.18 -13.29
C GLY A 331 -12.56 14.39 -12.04
N ALA A 332 -11.61 13.61 -11.53
CA ALA A 332 -11.80 12.78 -10.33
C ALA A 332 -12.19 13.64 -9.12
N LYS A 333 -13.11 13.11 -8.31
CA LYS A 333 -13.47 13.69 -7.02
C LYS A 333 -12.47 13.21 -5.97
N VAL A 334 -12.02 14.12 -5.11
CA VAL A 334 -11.06 13.81 -4.05
C VAL A 334 -11.73 13.97 -2.69
N TYR A 335 -11.61 12.95 -1.85
CA TYR A 335 -12.14 12.97 -0.49
C TYR A 335 -11.05 12.61 0.51
N LEU A 336 -11.07 13.29 1.66
CA LEU A 336 -10.31 12.92 2.86
C LEU A 336 -11.25 12.14 3.78
N VAL A 337 -10.87 10.94 4.17
CA VAL A 337 -11.63 10.08 5.09
C VAL A 337 -10.81 9.84 6.34
N ASN A 338 -11.34 10.29 7.48
CA ASN A 338 -10.75 10.08 8.79
C ASN A 338 -11.30 8.79 9.41
N THR A 339 -10.44 7.78 9.56
CA THR A 339 -10.74 6.49 10.21
C THR A 339 -10.31 6.46 11.68
N GLY A 340 -9.86 7.58 12.20
CA GLY A 340 -9.37 7.77 13.56
C GLY A 340 -10.47 7.99 14.59
N TRP A 341 -10.22 8.88 15.53
CA TRP A 341 -11.08 9.15 16.68
C TRP A 341 -11.98 10.37 16.42
N ASN A 342 -13.05 10.47 17.18
CA ASN A 342 -13.91 11.64 17.28
C ASN A 342 -13.76 12.29 18.65
N GLY A 343 -14.47 13.40 18.90
CA GLY A 343 -14.39 14.17 20.15
C GLY A 343 -14.81 13.39 21.42
N THR A 344 -15.51 12.26 21.28
CA THR A 344 -15.82 11.39 22.43
C THR A 344 -14.66 10.48 22.85
N GLY A 345 -13.48 10.57 22.19
CA GLY A 345 -12.34 9.70 22.42
C GLY A 345 -12.52 8.27 21.88
N LYS A 346 -13.55 8.04 21.04
CA LYS A 346 -13.81 6.74 20.43
C LYS A 346 -13.38 6.74 18.97
N ARG A 347 -12.75 5.64 18.54
CA ARG A 347 -12.43 5.45 17.13
C ARG A 347 -13.69 5.29 16.29
N MET A 348 -13.67 5.83 15.07
CA MET A 348 -14.78 5.72 14.12
C MET A 348 -15.09 4.25 13.83
N LYS A 349 -16.36 3.86 13.92
CA LYS A 349 -16.79 2.49 13.63
C LYS A 349 -16.59 2.19 12.15
N LEU A 350 -16.03 1.02 11.85
CA LEU A 350 -15.77 0.58 10.47
C LEU A 350 -17.02 0.63 9.58
N GLY A 351 -18.20 0.28 10.13
CA GLY A 351 -19.47 0.37 9.41
C GLY A 351 -19.81 1.78 8.93
N TYR A 352 -19.54 2.81 9.75
CA TYR A 352 -19.75 4.22 9.36
C TYR A 352 -18.73 4.64 8.28
N THR A 353 -17.46 4.24 8.44
CA THR A 353 -16.43 4.53 7.45
C THR A 353 -16.77 3.89 6.11
N ARG A 354 -17.22 2.63 6.11
CA ARG A 354 -17.68 1.97 4.88
C ARG A 354 -18.87 2.68 4.24
N ALA A 355 -19.84 3.14 5.03
CA ALA A 355 -20.98 3.90 4.51
C ALA A 355 -20.55 5.22 3.86
N MET A 356 -19.62 5.95 4.48
CA MET A 356 -19.04 7.19 3.94
C MET A 356 -18.28 6.95 2.64
N VAL A 357 -17.42 5.94 2.61
CA VAL A 357 -16.67 5.55 1.40
C VAL A 357 -17.62 5.12 0.29
N THR A 358 -18.63 4.31 0.59
CA THR A 358 -19.64 3.91 -0.40
C THR A 358 -20.38 5.12 -0.97
N ALA A 359 -20.78 6.08 -0.13
CA ALA A 359 -21.43 7.30 -0.58
C ALA A 359 -20.53 8.14 -1.51
N ALA A 360 -19.22 8.19 -1.24
CA ALA A 360 -18.25 8.85 -2.12
C ALA A 360 -18.11 8.13 -3.46
N LEU A 361 -17.97 6.79 -3.44
CA LEU A 361 -17.77 5.96 -4.63
C LEU A 361 -18.99 5.94 -5.56
N THR A 362 -20.20 5.95 -4.99
CA THR A 362 -21.46 5.95 -5.75
C THR A 362 -21.93 7.34 -6.17
N GLY A 363 -21.28 8.39 -5.67
CA GLY A 363 -21.69 9.77 -5.87
C GLY A 363 -22.91 10.20 -5.02
N GLU A 364 -23.42 9.34 -4.14
CA GLU A 364 -24.53 9.69 -3.23
C GLU A 364 -24.16 10.86 -2.31
N ILE A 365 -22.89 10.99 -1.92
CA ILE A 365 -22.40 12.09 -1.12
C ILE A 365 -22.65 13.47 -1.75
N GLU A 366 -22.65 13.55 -3.09
CA GLU A 366 -22.89 14.82 -3.82
C GLU A 366 -24.35 15.30 -3.73
N LYS A 367 -25.27 14.46 -3.25
CA LYS A 367 -26.67 14.83 -2.99
C LYS A 367 -26.87 15.50 -1.62
N SER A 368 -25.86 15.42 -0.75
CA SER A 368 -25.89 16.13 0.54
C SER A 368 -25.63 17.62 0.37
N GLU A 369 -26.14 18.41 1.28
CA GLU A 369 -25.64 19.76 1.50
C GLU A 369 -24.27 19.70 2.14
N PHE A 370 -23.40 20.64 1.77
CA PHE A 370 -22.06 20.75 2.35
C PHE A 370 -21.92 22.02 3.15
N VAL A 371 -21.22 21.94 4.26
CA VAL A 371 -20.78 23.07 5.05
C VAL A 371 -19.26 23.17 5.04
N THR A 372 -18.75 24.39 5.09
CA THR A 372 -17.30 24.58 5.19
C THR A 372 -16.87 24.45 6.65
N ASP A 373 -15.94 23.54 6.91
CA ASP A 373 -15.31 23.43 8.23
C ASP A 373 -14.54 24.73 8.53
N PRO A 374 -14.80 25.39 9.66
CA PRO A 374 -14.23 26.71 9.95
C PRO A 374 -12.71 26.66 10.24
N THR A 375 -12.17 25.51 10.60
CA THR A 375 -10.76 25.34 10.97
C THR A 375 -9.92 24.89 9.76
N PHE A 376 -10.40 23.87 9.06
CA PHE A 376 -9.65 23.24 7.96
C PHE A 376 -10.06 23.75 6.57
N GLY A 377 -11.17 24.49 6.48
CA GLY A 377 -11.68 25.03 5.20
C GLY A 377 -12.23 23.99 4.23
N VAL A 378 -12.30 22.71 4.63
CA VAL A 378 -12.78 21.60 3.79
C VAL A 378 -14.30 21.54 3.74
N GLN A 379 -14.87 20.94 2.70
CA GLN A 379 -16.31 20.80 2.53
C GLN A 379 -16.77 19.50 3.21
N VAL A 380 -17.66 19.62 4.19
CA VAL A 380 -18.17 18.49 5.00
C VAL A 380 -19.64 18.25 4.65
N PRO A 381 -20.05 17.02 4.31
CA PRO A 381 -21.47 16.72 4.06
C PRO A 381 -22.26 16.76 5.36
N THR A 382 -23.48 17.26 5.31
CA THR A 382 -24.36 17.37 6.49
C THR A 382 -25.13 16.08 6.77
N ALA A 383 -25.27 15.20 5.79
CA ALA A 383 -25.97 13.94 5.93
C ALA A 383 -25.37 12.84 5.02
N ILE A 384 -25.20 11.65 5.57
CA ILE A 384 -24.84 10.43 4.83
C ILE A 384 -25.71 9.28 5.35
N LYS A 385 -26.33 8.53 4.43
CA LYS A 385 -27.15 7.38 4.80
C LYS A 385 -26.35 6.35 5.60
N GLY A 386 -26.86 5.97 6.76
CA GLY A 386 -26.22 4.98 7.63
C GLY A 386 -25.15 5.56 8.58
N VAL A 387 -24.95 6.88 8.58
CA VAL A 387 -24.04 7.58 9.50
C VAL A 387 -24.85 8.57 10.33
N PRO A 388 -24.76 8.56 11.67
CA PRO A 388 -25.36 9.61 12.50
C PRO A 388 -24.83 10.98 12.11
N SER A 389 -25.72 11.95 11.86
CA SER A 389 -25.34 13.27 11.34
C SER A 389 -24.49 14.07 12.31
N GLU A 390 -24.66 13.87 13.62
CA GLU A 390 -23.83 14.48 14.66
C GLU A 390 -22.34 14.09 14.54
N LEU A 391 -22.03 12.92 14.00
CA LEU A 391 -20.65 12.46 13.82
C LEU A 391 -19.94 13.15 12.65
N LEU A 392 -20.69 13.70 11.70
CA LEU A 392 -20.12 14.34 10.50
C LEU A 392 -19.44 15.67 10.81
N ILE A 393 -19.88 16.36 11.86
CA ILE A 393 -19.30 17.63 12.32
C ILE A 393 -18.56 17.37 13.63
N PRO A 394 -17.23 17.41 13.67
CA PRO A 394 -16.45 17.06 14.87
C PRO A 394 -16.87 17.83 16.11
N ALA A 395 -17.13 19.13 15.99
CA ALA A 395 -17.56 19.96 17.12
C ALA A 395 -18.79 19.42 17.85
N ASN A 396 -19.68 18.70 17.16
CA ASN A 396 -20.88 18.11 17.77
C ASN A 396 -20.57 16.85 18.62
N THR A 397 -19.34 16.35 18.57
CA THR A 397 -18.93 15.14 19.30
C THR A 397 -18.18 15.47 20.60
N TRP A 398 -17.80 16.73 20.81
CA TRP A 398 -17.13 17.20 22.02
C TRP A 398 -18.15 17.62 23.10
N GLU A 399 -17.82 17.38 24.36
CA GLU A 399 -18.66 17.80 25.51
C GLU A 399 -18.44 19.26 25.90
N ASP A 400 -17.32 19.88 25.45
CA ASP A 400 -16.90 21.25 25.77
C ASP A 400 -16.70 22.10 24.48
#